data_ea778df1533764fc9c511a567845ad70
#
_entry.id   ea778df1533764fc9c511a567845ad70
#
_cell.length_a   1.000
_cell.length_b   1.000
_cell.length_c   1.000
_cell.angle_alpha   90.00
_cell.angle_beta   90.00
_cell.angle_gamma   90.00
#
_symmetry.space_group_name_H-M   'P 1'
#
loop_
_entity.id
_entity.type
_entity.pdbx_description
1 polymer ?
#
loop_
_entity_poly.entity_id
_entity_poly.type
_entity_poly.pdbx_seq_one_letter_code
_entity_poly.pdbx_strand_id
1 'polypeptide(L)'
;MTAYVIASVNVTDPEKYKNYMALSPGAIEAAGGKFIVRGGNPKIMEGDWPRPRVVVVEYPTREAAEAFYNSTLYVAARAEREGAAEFSMIVVDGV
;
A
#
# COMPACT_ATOMS: atom_id res chain seq x y z
N MET A 1 14.32 -13.56 -3.62
CA MET A 1 14.08 -12.47 -4.59
C MET A 1 13.14 -11.46 -3.98
N THR A 2 13.55 -10.23 -3.93
CA THR A 2 12.76 -9.13 -3.39
C THR A 2 11.52 -8.88 -4.25
N ALA A 3 10.42 -8.53 -3.63
CA ALA A 3 9.21 -8.13 -4.33
C ALA A 3 8.67 -6.83 -3.74
N TYR A 4 7.85 -6.13 -4.51
CA TYR A 4 7.30 -4.85 -4.11
C TYR A 4 5.79 -4.84 -4.27
N VAL A 5 5.14 -4.26 -3.29
CA VAL A 5 3.73 -3.87 -3.41
C VAL A 5 3.73 -2.39 -3.74
N ILE A 6 3.08 -2.04 -4.84
CA ILE A 6 2.99 -0.65 -5.30
C ILE A 6 1.51 -0.27 -5.30
N ALA A 7 1.18 0.79 -4.59
CA ALA A 7 -0.19 1.30 -4.52
C ALA A 7 -0.26 2.74 -5.01
N SER A 8 -1.31 3.05 -5.76
CA SER A 8 -1.69 4.43 -6.04
C SER A 8 -3.01 4.71 -5.33
N VAL A 9 -3.08 5.85 -4.64
CA VAL A 9 -4.16 6.13 -3.70
C VAL A 9 -4.70 7.54 -3.91
N ASN A 10 -6.02 7.67 -3.89
CA ASN A 10 -6.69 8.95 -3.75
C ASN A 10 -7.56 8.90 -2.49
N VAL A 11 -7.19 9.69 -1.49
CA VAL A 11 -7.93 9.74 -0.22
C VAL A 11 -9.13 10.65 -0.40
N THR A 12 -10.34 10.11 -0.20
CA THR A 12 -11.60 10.83 -0.37
C THR A 12 -12.20 11.26 0.98
N ASP A 13 -11.89 10.53 2.05
CA ASP A 13 -12.32 10.87 3.41
C ASP A 13 -11.09 10.80 4.34
N PRO A 14 -10.37 11.92 4.52
CA PRO A 14 -9.15 11.93 5.34
C PRO A 14 -9.37 11.51 6.79
N GLU A 15 -10.50 11.85 7.39
CA GLU A 15 -10.77 11.49 8.79
C GLU A 15 -10.90 9.97 8.95
N LYS A 16 -11.70 9.33 8.10
CA LYS A 16 -11.85 7.88 8.13
C LYS A 16 -10.56 7.17 7.75
N TYR A 17 -9.81 7.73 6.80
CA TYR A 17 -8.56 7.15 6.34
C TYR A 17 -7.50 7.08 7.44
N LYS A 18 -7.58 7.92 8.46
CA LYS A 18 -6.68 7.87 9.62
C LYS A 18 -6.75 6.52 10.33
N ASN A 19 -7.91 5.90 10.36
CA ASN A 19 -8.08 4.58 10.98
C ASN A 19 -7.26 3.52 10.23
N TYR A 20 -7.28 3.58 8.90
CA TYR A 20 -6.46 2.70 8.07
C TYR A 20 -4.97 2.96 8.32
N MET A 21 -4.56 4.22 8.35
CA MET A 21 -3.16 4.59 8.55
C MET A 21 -2.64 4.20 9.94
N ALA A 22 -3.52 4.07 10.92
CA ALA A 22 -3.15 3.60 12.25
C ALA A 22 -2.86 2.10 12.28
N LEU A 23 -3.49 1.32 11.40
CA LEU A 23 -3.39 -0.14 11.38
C LEU A 23 -2.41 -0.68 10.33
N SER A 24 -2.31 -0.02 9.19
CA SER A 24 -1.54 -0.56 8.06
C SER A 24 -0.05 -0.74 8.32
N PRO A 25 0.65 0.18 9.03
CA PRO A 25 2.08 -0.03 9.29
C PRO A 25 2.36 -1.31 10.08
N GLY A 26 1.57 -1.60 11.10
CA GLY A 26 1.72 -2.83 11.88
C GLY A 26 1.47 -4.09 11.07
N ALA A 27 0.47 -4.05 10.19
CA ALA A 27 0.15 -5.18 9.31
C ALA A 27 1.29 -5.43 8.31
N ILE A 28 1.85 -4.35 7.75
CA ILE A 28 2.97 -4.42 6.82
C ILE A 28 4.21 -5.00 7.50
N GLU A 29 4.55 -4.47 8.68
CA GLU A 29 5.72 -4.91 9.45
C GLU A 29 5.59 -6.37 9.86
N ALA A 30 4.42 -6.78 10.33
CA ALA A 30 4.17 -8.17 10.75
C ALA A 30 4.36 -9.17 9.59
N ALA A 31 4.14 -8.74 8.36
CA ALA A 31 4.34 -9.58 7.17
C ALA A 31 5.77 -9.51 6.61
N GLY A 32 6.67 -8.78 7.26
CA GLY A 32 8.05 -8.62 6.83
C GLY A 32 8.25 -7.49 5.82
N GLY A 33 7.27 -6.63 5.65
CA GLY A 33 7.34 -5.50 4.73
C GLY A 33 8.05 -4.29 5.31
N LYS A 34 8.55 -3.46 4.41
CA LYS A 34 9.24 -2.22 4.77
C LYS A 34 8.81 -1.14 3.78
N PHE A 35 8.34 -0.01 4.29
CA PHE A 35 8.05 1.14 3.43
C PHE A 35 9.34 1.67 2.79
N ILE A 36 9.32 1.85 1.48
CA ILE A 36 10.41 2.52 0.77
C ILE A 36 9.93 3.80 0.06
N VAL A 37 8.62 3.90 -0.20
CA VAL A 37 7.97 5.15 -0.63
C VAL A 37 6.64 5.24 0.11
N ARG A 38 6.38 6.38 0.71
CA ARG A 38 5.14 6.61 1.43
C ARG A 38 4.61 8.01 1.13
N GLY A 39 3.76 8.10 0.12
CA GLY A 39 3.26 9.37 -0.41
C GLY A 39 4.13 9.90 -1.54
N GLY A 40 5.39 10.17 -1.25
CA GLY A 40 6.43 10.44 -2.24
C GLY A 40 6.34 11.71 -3.07
N ASN A 41 5.27 12.48 -2.96
CA ASN A 41 5.07 13.71 -3.73
C ASN A 41 5.41 13.51 -5.23
N PRO A 42 4.71 12.65 -5.94
CA PRO A 42 5.07 12.29 -7.30
C PRO A 42 4.88 13.43 -8.28
N LYS A 43 5.74 13.46 -9.30
CA LYS A 43 5.62 14.38 -10.43
C LYS A 43 5.49 13.54 -11.70
N ILE A 44 4.46 13.81 -12.48
CA ILE A 44 4.25 13.12 -13.76
C ILE A 44 5.33 13.57 -14.74
N MET A 45 6.11 12.63 -15.23
CA MET A 45 7.13 12.90 -16.25
C MET A 45 6.59 12.64 -17.65
N GLU A 46 5.67 11.68 -17.78
CA GLU A 46 5.11 11.29 -19.05
C GLU A 46 3.79 10.57 -18.85
N GLY A 47 2.83 10.79 -19.71
CA GLY A 47 1.54 10.11 -19.70
C GLY A 47 0.64 10.50 -18.54
N ASP A 48 -0.34 9.67 -18.29
CA ASP A 48 -1.31 9.85 -17.20
C ASP A 48 -0.92 9.04 -15.98
N TRP A 49 -1.21 9.57 -14.79
CA TRP A 49 -1.02 8.86 -13.54
C TRP A 49 -2.35 8.82 -12.79
N PRO A 50 -2.84 7.63 -12.38
CA PRO A 50 -4.24 7.52 -11.94
C PRO A 50 -4.55 8.20 -10.61
N ARG A 51 -3.60 8.20 -9.67
CA ARG A 51 -3.88 8.73 -8.34
C ARG A 51 -2.66 9.41 -7.73
N PRO A 52 -2.87 10.46 -6.90
CA PRO A 52 -1.77 11.35 -6.48
C PRO A 52 -0.81 10.75 -5.46
N ARG A 53 -1.27 9.80 -4.64
CA ARG A 53 -0.42 9.25 -3.57
C ARG A 53 0.17 7.91 -4.01
N VAL A 54 1.49 7.77 -3.89
CA VAL A 54 2.18 6.52 -4.22
C VAL A 54 2.79 5.92 -2.98
N VAL A 55 2.55 4.63 -2.78
CA VAL A 55 3.14 3.87 -1.66
C VAL A 55 3.85 2.66 -2.26
N VAL A 56 5.09 2.43 -1.84
CA VAL A 56 5.85 1.24 -2.22
C VAL A 56 6.34 0.55 -0.96
N VAL A 57 6.06 -0.73 -0.85
CA VAL A 57 6.49 -1.57 0.26
C VAL A 57 7.33 -2.71 -0.28
N GLU A 58 8.51 -2.90 0.30
CA GLU A 58 9.42 -3.97 -0.05
C GLU A 58 9.17 -5.19 0.83
N TYR A 59 9.12 -6.37 0.22
CA TYR A 59 9.02 -7.65 0.92
C TYR A 59 10.18 -8.55 0.51
N PRO A 60 10.61 -9.47 1.40
CA PRO A 60 11.74 -10.36 1.07
C PRO A 60 11.43 -11.34 -0.06
N THR A 61 10.15 -11.69 -0.25
CA THR A 61 9.72 -12.59 -1.32
C THR A 61 8.37 -12.17 -1.86
N ARG A 62 8.06 -12.65 -3.07
CA ARG A 62 6.73 -12.44 -3.66
C ARG A 62 5.63 -13.11 -2.85
N GLU A 63 5.91 -14.30 -2.32
CA GLU A 63 4.95 -15.03 -1.48
C GLU A 63 4.58 -14.23 -0.23
N ALA A 64 5.56 -13.59 0.40
CA ALA A 64 5.30 -12.73 1.56
C ALA A 64 4.44 -11.53 1.18
N ALA A 65 4.71 -10.91 0.04
CA ALA A 65 3.93 -9.76 -0.45
C ALA A 65 2.48 -10.15 -0.75
N GLU A 66 2.28 -11.29 -1.39
CA GLU A 66 0.93 -11.77 -1.71
C GLU A 66 0.17 -12.19 -0.45
N ALA A 67 0.85 -12.90 0.47
CA ALA A 67 0.25 -13.32 1.74
C ALA A 67 -0.16 -12.14 2.62
N PHE A 68 0.61 -11.06 2.59
CA PHE A 68 0.30 -9.83 3.32
C PHE A 68 -1.12 -9.35 3.05
N TYR A 69 -1.52 -9.33 1.79
CA TYR A 69 -2.81 -8.76 1.37
C TYR A 69 -4.00 -9.45 2.06
N ASN A 70 -3.91 -10.75 2.26
CA ASN A 70 -4.96 -11.55 2.89
C ASN A 70 -4.67 -11.89 4.35
N SER A 71 -3.64 -11.29 4.95
CA SER A 71 -3.34 -11.49 6.37
C SER A 71 -4.46 -10.91 7.24
N THR A 72 -4.65 -11.50 8.41
CA THR A 72 -5.68 -11.05 9.35
C THR A 72 -5.56 -9.58 9.68
N LEU A 73 -4.33 -9.11 9.91
CA LEU A 73 -4.08 -7.71 10.24
C LEU A 73 -4.41 -6.77 9.08
N TYR A 74 -4.03 -7.15 7.85
CA TYR A 74 -4.30 -6.26 6.72
C TYR A 74 -5.76 -6.28 6.28
N VAL A 75 -6.43 -7.41 6.40
CA VAL A 75 -7.88 -7.48 6.16
C VAL A 75 -8.62 -6.52 7.09
N ALA A 76 -8.23 -6.48 8.37
CA ALA A 76 -8.81 -5.52 9.33
C ALA A 76 -8.50 -4.08 8.94
N ALA A 77 -7.28 -3.80 8.51
CA ALA A 77 -6.90 -2.45 8.05
C ALA A 77 -7.69 -2.04 6.82
N ARG A 78 -7.84 -2.93 5.83
CA ARG A 78 -8.60 -2.63 4.60
C ARG A 78 -10.05 -2.28 4.89
N ALA A 79 -10.66 -2.94 5.87
CA ALA A 79 -12.03 -2.64 6.25
C ALA A 79 -12.18 -1.19 6.71
N GLU A 80 -11.16 -0.64 7.35
CA GLU A 80 -11.18 0.75 7.85
C GLU A 80 -11.08 1.80 6.74
N ARG A 81 -10.55 1.45 5.56
CA ARG A 81 -10.46 2.39 4.45
C ARG A 81 -11.59 2.30 3.44
N GLU A 82 -12.50 1.39 3.64
CA GLU A 82 -13.65 1.21 2.73
C GLU A 82 -14.49 2.49 2.70
N GLY A 83 -14.67 3.04 1.49
CA GLY A 83 -15.37 4.31 1.31
C GLY A 83 -14.54 5.55 1.64
N ALA A 84 -13.29 5.38 2.10
CA ALA A 84 -12.42 6.51 2.48
C ALA A 84 -11.34 6.82 1.45
N ALA A 85 -11.08 5.91 0.52
CA ALA A 85 -10.04 6.08 -0.50
C ALA A 85 -10.27 5.19 -1.70
N GLU A 86 -9.73 5.61 -2.83
CA GLU A 86 -9.66 4.80 -4.03
C GLU A 86 -8.24 4.25 -4.13
N PHE A 87 -8.13 2.93 -4.27
CA PHE A 87 -6.85 2.22 -4.33
C PHE A 87 -6.70 1.45 -5.64
N SER A 88 -5.48 1.47 -6.17
CA SER A 88 -5.01 0.45 -7.10
C SER A 88 -3.71 -0.09 -6.52
N MET A 89 -3.57 -1.41 -6.50
CA MET A 89 -2.43 -2.05 -5.86
C MET A 89 -1.96 -3.22 -6.72
N ILE A 90 -0.66 -3.29 -6.93
CA ILE A 90 -0.03 -4.39 -7.66
C ILE A 90 1.12 -4.96 -6.84
N VAL A 91 1.50 -6.19 -7.15
CA VAL A 91 2.75 -6.77 -6.67
C VAL A 91 3.64 -7.01 -7.88
N VAL A 92 4.92 -6.66 -7.77
CA VAL A 92 5.90 -6.86 -8.84
C VAL A 92 7.16 -7.50 -8.26
N ASP A 93 7.83 -8.28 -9.09
CA ASP A 93 9.12 -8.84 -8.71
C ASP A 93 10.20 -7.77 -8.82
N GLY A 94 11.12 -7.78 -7.86
CA GLY A 94 12.31 -6.95 -7.93
C GLY A 94 13.37 -7.58 -8.83
N VAL A 95 14.41 -6.84 -9.03
CA VAL A 95 15.56 -7.28 -9.84
C VAL A 95 16.42 -8.27 -9.06
#